data_0fc1b54b7563e7a8894d42ab47700189
#
_entry.id   0fc1b54b7563e7a8894d42ab47700189
#
_cell.length_a   1.000
_cell.length_b   1.000
_cell.length_c   1.000
_cell.angle_alpha   90.00
_cell.angle_beta   90.00
_cell.angle_gamma   90.00
#
_symmetry.space_group_name_H-M   'P 1'
#
loop_
_entity.id
_entity.type
_entity.pdbx_description
1 polymer ?
#
loop_
_entity_poly.entity_id
_entity_poly.type
_entity_poly.pdbx_seq_one_letter_code
_entity_poly.pdbx_strand_id
1 'polypeptide(L)'
;RELILTLAVQGKLVPQDPADEPAGVLLQKIRAEKDRLIAEGKIKRDKPLAEIAEEEKPFELPVGWEWVRCDDYFLELCTGPFGSMIHQEDYVRDGVPLINPSHMVGGRIIHDPRVTIKAADAERLSAYALSVGDMVLARRGEVGRFAYVTQQEHGWLCGTGSFFVRLYSQCNREYLGLIFSDVRFRQHLQGESVGTTMTNLNQRILLNALLALPPLAEQSRIVTRVEALMRLCDALEAKGQLEAAQ
;
A
#
# COMPACT_ATOMS: atom_id res chain seq x y z
N ARG A 1 1.16 -14.94 -13.59
CA ARG A 1 1.55 -13.99 -12.53
C ARG A 1 0.46 -13.83 -11.47
N GLU A 2 -0.79 -13.63 -11.86
CA GLU A 2 -1.92 -13.50 -10.90
C GLU A 2 -2.04 -14.68 -9.95
N LEU A 3 -1.91 -15.93 -10.45
CA LEU A 3 -1.93 -17.12 -9.60
C LEU A 3 -0.83 -17.12 -8.54
N ILE A 4 0.37 -16.61 -8.85
CA ILE A 4 1.49 -16.52 -7.90
C ILE A 4 1.10 -15.60 -6.74
N LEU A 5 0.56 -14.42 -7.04
CA LEU A 5 0.12 -13.45 -6.04
C LEU A 5 -1.03 -14.00 -5.20
N THR A 6 -2.02 -14.63 -5.84
CA THR A 6 -3.14 -15.29 -5.17
C THR A 6 -2.67 -16.35 -4.17
N LEU A 7 -1.75 -17.23 -4.57
CA LEU A 7 -1.18 -18.26 -3.68
C LEU A 7 -0.35 -17.64 -2.56
N ALA A 8 0.38 -16.55 -2.84
CA ALA A 8 1.17 -15.82 -1.86
C ALA A 8 0.29 -15.27 -0.72
N VAL A 9 -0.77 -14.53 -1.06
CA VAL A 9 -1.64 -13.90 -0.05
C VAL A 9 -2.57 -14.89 0.66
N GLN A 10 -2.72 -16.12 0.15
CA GLN A 10 -3.47 -17.19 0.79
C GLN A 10 -2.61 -18.14 1.65
N GLY A 11 -1.30 -17.89 1.77
CA GLY A 11 -0.40 -18.78 2.51
C GLY A 11 -0.16 -20.14 1.85
N LYS A 12 -0.30 -20.21 0.51
CA LYS A 12 -0.15 -21.46 -0.26
C LYS A 12 1.12 -21.50 -1.13
N LEU A 13 1.95 -20.44 -1.06
CA LEU A 13 3.13 -20.31 -1.94
C LEU A 13 4.41 -20.85 -1.30
N VAL A 14 4.54 -20.75 0.01
CA VAL A 14 5.67 -21.24 0.79
C VAL A 14 5.17 -22.13 1.93
N PRO A 15 5.97 -23.10 2.40
CA PRO A 15 5.58 -23.89 3.58
C PRO A 15 5.58 -23.00 4.83
N GLN A 16 4.63 -23.22 5.73
CA GLN A 16 4.63 -22.64 7.07
C GLN A 16 5.74 -23.30 7.90
N ASP A 17 6.41 -22.49 8.72
CA ASP A 17 7.40 -22.96 9.69
C ASP A 17 6.80 -22.84 11.11
N PRO A 18 6.61 -23.96 11.83
CA PRO A 18 6.08 -23.92 13.19
C PRO A 18 6.96 -23.15 14.20
N ALA A 19 8.22 -22.89 13.86
CA ALA A 19 9.14 -22.11 14.68
C ALA A 19 8.99 -20.59 14.47
N ASP A 20 8.24 -20.15 13.45
CA ASP A 20 7.99 -18.73 13.24
C ASP A 20 7.15 -18.12 14.37
N GLU A 21 7.51 -16.92 14.78
CA GLU A 21 6.72 -16.14 15.72
C GLU A 21 5.36 -15.80 15.08
N PRO A 22 4.21 -16.21 15.68
CA PRO A 22 2.89 -15.98 15.09
C PRO A 22 2.60 -14.49 14.80
N ALA A 23 1.80 -14.21 13.78
CA ALA A 23 1.41 -12.85 13.41
C ALA A 23 0.76 -12.06 14.55
N GLY A 24 0.06 -12.73 15.47
CA GLY A 24 -0.51 -12.11 16.67
C GLY A 24 0.53 -11.41 17.55
N VAL A 25 1.77 -11.90 17.58
CA VAL A 25 2.86 -11.24 18.32
C VAL A 25 3.30 -9.96 17.62
N LEU A 26 3.38 -9.96 16.29
CA LEU A 26 3.62 -8.74 15.51
C LEU A 26 2.54 -7.69 15.79
N LEU A 27 1.26 -8.10 15.80
CA LEU A 27 0.14 -7.20 16.10
C LEU A 27 0.20 -6.64 17.52
N GLN A 28 0.65 -7.42 18.50
CA GLN A 28 0.88 -6.93 19.86
C GLN A 28 1.98 -5.85 19.89
N LYS A 29 3.07 -6.04 19.14
CA LYS A 29 4.16 -5.06 19.01
C LYS A 29 3.65 -3.77 18.36
N ILE A 30 2.85 -3.88 17.30
CA ILE A 30 2.23 -2.72 16.63
C ILE A 30 1.31 -1.97 17.60
N ARG A 31 0.45 -2.66 18.36
CA ARG A 31 -0.43 -2.04 19.36
C ARG A 31 0.36 -1.32 20.44
N ALA A 32 1.40 -1.94 20.96
CA ALA A 32 2.28 -1.32 21.96
C ALA A 32 2.95 -0.03 21.42
N GLU A 33 3.40 -0.06 20.16
CA GLU A 33 3.96 1.12 19.49
C GLU A 33 2.89 2.22 19.30
N LYS A 34 1.67 1.85 18.87
CA LYS A 34 0.53 2.76 18.74
C LYS A 34 0.21 3.44 20.07
N ASP A 35 0.10 2.66 21.16
CA ASP A 35 -0.19 3.18 22.48
C ASP A 35 0.92 4.13 22.98
N ARG A 36 2.18 3.82 22.72
CA ARG A 36 3.32 4.68 23.02
C ARG A 36 3.23 6.01 22.29
N LEU A 37 2.97 5.98 20.98
CA LEU A 37 2.85 7.19 20.15
C LEU A 37 1.66 8.06 20.57
N ILE A 38 0.54 7.45 20.99
CA ILE A 38 -0.62 8.15 21.56
C ILE A 38 -0.23 8.83 22.89
N ALA A 39 0.46 8.11 23.78
CA ALA A 39 0.89 8.65 25.07
C ALA A 39 1.89 9.80 24.91
N GLU A 40 2.74 9.76 23.88
CA GLU A 40 3.67 10.84 23.52
C GLU A 40 2.98 12.01 22.77
N GLY A 41 1.68 11.92 22.47
CA GLY A 41 0.93 12.94 21.73
C GLY A 41 1.30 13.06 20.25
N LYS A 42 2.01 12.07 19.69
CA LYS A 42 2.45 12.06 18.29
C LYS A 42 1.33 11.66 17.33
N ILE A 43 0.42 10.81 17.77
CA ILE A 43 -0.78 10.43 17.02
C ILE A 43 -2.00 10.55 17.92
N LYS A 44 -3.17 10.74 17.30
CA LYS A 44 -4.45 10.77 18.02
C LYS A 44 -4.98 9.35 18.23
N ARG A 45 -5.76 9.17 19.29
CA ARG A 45 -6.50 7.93 19.51
C ARG A 45 -7.73 7.93 18.61
N ASP A 46 -7.79 7.01 17.68
CA ASP A 46 -8.96 6.78 16.84
C ASP A 46 -10.01 5.96 17.60
N LYS A 47 -11.26 6.00 17.11
CA LYS A 47 -12.28 5.08 17.58
C LYS A 47 -11.96 3.67 17.09
N PRO A 48 -11.95 2.66 17.97
CA PRO A 48 -11.71 1.28 17.54
C PRO A 48 -12.74 0.88 16.48
N LEU A 49 -12.28 0.19 15.45
CA LEU A 49 -13.16 -0.45 14.47
C LEU A 49 -13.85 -1.66 15.12
N ALA A 50 -14.97 -2.07 14.53
CA ALA A 50 -15.66 -3.29 14.94
C ALA A 50 -14.74 -4.52 14.79
N GLU A 51 -14.93 -5.50 15.65
CA GLU A 51 -14.28 -6.81 15.52
C GLU A 51 -14.59 -7.42 14.15
N ILE A 52 -13.64 -8.20 13.62
CA ILE A 52 -13.80 -8.87 12.33
C ILE A 52 -14.75 -10.06 12.52
N ALA A 53 -15.93 -9.98 11.88
CA ALA A 53 -16.88 -11.08 11.90
C ALA A 53 -16.44 -12.24 11.01
N GLU A 54 -16.91 -13.46 11.29
CA GLU A 54 -16.51 -14.64 10.50
C GLU A 54 -16.95 -14.51 9.03
N GLU A 55 -18.09 -13.89 8.77
CA GLU A 55 -18.66 -13.67 7.44
C GLU A 55 -17.84 -12.68 6.59
N GLU A 56 -17.02 -11.85 7.24
CA GLU A 56 -16.13 -10.90 6.56
C GLU A 56 -14.85 -11.58 6.03
N LYS A 57 -14.48 -12.74 6.59
CA LYS A 57 -13.22 -13.43 6.27
C LYS A 57 -13.31 -14.13 4.92
N PRO A 58 -12.50 -13.76 3.90
CA PRO A 58 -12.63 -14.30 2.54
C PRO A 58 -12.25 -15.79 2.42
N PHE A 59 -11.41 -16.30 3.33
CA PHE A 59 -10.93 -17.68 3.33
C PHE A 59 -10.34 -18.05 4.70
N GLU A 60 -10.13 -19.35 4.92
CA GLU A 60 -9.42 -19.84 6.11
C GLU A 60 -7.93 -19.55 6.05
N LEU A 61 -7.37 -19.01 7.14
CA LEU A 61 -5.95 -18.71 7.24
C LEU A 61 -5.13 -19.93 7.68
N PRO A 62 -3.86 -20.05 7.23
CA PRO A 62 -2.91 -20.99 7.82
C PRO A 62 -2.68 -20.71 9.32
N VAL A 63 -2.18 -21.73 10.01
CA VAL A 63 -1.79 -21.58 11.43
C VAL A 63 -0.72 -20.50 11.59
N GLY A 64 -0.89 -19.65 12.58
CA GLY A 64 0.03 -18.54 12.86
C GLY A 64 -0.26 -17.26 12.09
N TRP A 65 -1.20 -17.28 11.14
CA TRP A 65 -1.68 -16.10 10.45
C TRP A 65 -2.84 -15.44 11.20
N GLU A 66 -3.04 -14.14 10.96
CA GLU A 66 -4.14 -13.36 11.53
C GLU A 66 -4.82 -12.50 10.47
N TRP A 67 -6.15 -12.36 10.58
CA TRP A 67 -6.87 -11.30 9.88
C TRP A 67 -6.72 -9.99 10.63
N VAL A 68 -6.36 -8.93 9.92
CA VAL A 68 -6.21 -7.59 10.49
C VAL A 68 -6.83 -6.55 9.56
N ARG A 69 -7.43 -5.50 10.13
CA ARG A 69 -7.86 -4.35 9.31
C ARG A 69 -6.66 -3.49 8.96
N CYS A 70 -6.71 -2.86 7.78
CA CYS A 70 -5.66 -1.92 7.38
C CYS A 70 -5.42 -0.83 8.44
N ASP A 71 -6.46 -0.38 9.14
CA ASP A 71 -6.37 0.62 10.23
C ASP A 71 -5.45 0.19 11.37
N ASP A 72 -5.47 -1.10 11.71
CA ASP A 72 -4.60 -1.66 12.76
C ASP A 72 -3.16 -1.88 12.28
N TYR A 73 -2.93 -1.92 10.97
CA TYR A 73 -1.63 -2.17 10.37
C TYR A 73 -0.93 -0.89 9.90
N PHE A 74 -1.70 0.17 9.61
CA PHE A 74 -1.17 1.46 9.18
C PHE A 74 -0.90 2.38 10.37
N LEU A 75 0.26 3.03 10.35
CA LEU A 75 0.55 4.12 11.28
C LEU A 75 -0.22 5.39 10.89
N GLU A 76 -0.29 5.67 9.59
CA GLU A 76 -0.95 6.84 9.04
C GLU A 76 -1.51 6.53 7.64
N LEU A 77 -2.72 6.99 7.37
CA LEU A 77 -3.31 7.07 6.04
C LEU A 77 -3.72 8.50 5.78
N CYS A 78 -3.11 9.15 4.80
CA CYS A 78 -3.41 10.52 4.43
C CYS A 78 -3.89 10.61 2.99
N THR A 79 -4.98 11.34 2.77
CA THR A 79 -5.45 11.73 1.43
C THR A 79 -4.66 12.95 0.97
N GLY A 80 -4.16 12.95 -0.26
CA GLY A 80 -3.49 14.12 -0.83
C GLY A 80 -4.40 15.37 -0.86
N PRO A 81 -3.83 16.56 -1.05
CA PRO A 81 -4.56 17.82 -1.03
C PRO A 81 -5.67 17.85 -2.07
N PHE A 82 -6.79 18.49 -1.78
CA PHE A 82 -7.96 18.54 -2.66
C PHE A 82 -8.71 19.89 -2.58
N GLY A 83 -9.63 20.10 -3.52
CA GLY A 83 -10.44 21.32 -3.58
C GLY A 83 -9.58 22.57 -3.75
N SER A 84 -9.82 23.59 -2.94
CA SER A 84 -9.12 24.89 -2.98
C SER A 84 -7.68 24.87 -2.45
N MET A 85 -7.18 23.70 -2.01
CA MET A 85 -5.82 23.62 -1.47
C MET A 85 -4.75 23.70 -2.55
N ILE A 86 -5.07 23.24 -3.76
CA ILE A 86 -4.20 23.26 -4.94
C ILE A 86 -5.03 23.18 -6.23
N HIS A 87 -4.68 23.98 -7.22
CA HIS A 87 -5.30 24.02 -8.54
C HIS A 87 -4.26 23.76 -9.63
N GLN A 88 -4.71 23.44 -10.85
CA GLN A 88 -3.80 23.22 -11.99
C GLN A 88 -2.97 24.46 -12.36
N GLU A 89 -3.49 25.64 -12.09
CA GLU A 89 -2.81 26.94 -12.30
C GLU A 89 -1.65 27.18 -11.31
N ASP A 90 -1.60 26.44 -10.19
CA ASP A 90 -0.51 26.51 -9.23
C ASP A 90 0.74 25.72 -9.69
N TYR A 91 0.59 24.92 -10.75
CA TYR A 91 1.69 24.10 -11.24
C TYR A 91 2.76 24.95 -11.92
N VAL A 92 4.00 24.63 -11.57
CA VAL A 92 5.20 25.24 -12.16
C VAL A 92 6.08 24.14 -12.75
N ARG A 93 7.09 24.52 -13.54
CA ARG A 93 8.12 23.58 -13.98
C ARG A 93 9.24 23.50 -12.94
N ASP A 94 9.76 22.29 -12.75
CA ASP A 94 10.97 22.01 -11.94
C ASP A 94 10.85 22.50 -10.49
N GLY A 95 9.63 22.49 -9.93
CA GLY A 95 9.35 22.74 -8.53
C GLY A 95 9.40 21.44 -7.70
N VAL A 96 8.67 21.44 -6.57
CA VAL A 96 8.50 20.24 -5.73
C VAL A 96 7.47 19.32 -6.36
N PRO A 97 7.80 18.04 -6.68
CA PRO A 97 6.90 17.12 -7.35
C PRO A 97 5.65 16.77 -6.55
N LEU A 98 4.53 16.65 -7.26
CA LEU A 98 3.23 16.23 -6.74
C LEU A 98 2.86 14.88 -7.37
N ILE A 99 2.71 13.84 -6.55
CA ILE A 99 2.59 12.48 -7.03
C ILE A 99 1.13 12.06 -7.16
N ASN A 100 0.67 12.02 -8.39
CA ASN A 100 -0.66 11.57 -8.80
C ASN A 100 -0.65 10.10 -9.27
N PRO A 101 -1.82 9.45 -9.42
CA PRO A 101 -1.89 8.04 -9.86
C PRO A 101 -1.14 7.73 -11.15
N SER A 102 -1.11 8.66 -12.12
CA SER A 102 -0.38 8.49 -13.39
C SER A 102 1.14 8.34 -13.23
N HIS A 103 1.68 8.77 -12.10
CA HIS A 103 3.11 8.69 -11.81
C HIS A 103 3.53 7.35 -11.18
N MET A 104 2.57 6.47 -10.87
CA MET A 104 2.83 5.16 -10.25
C MET A 104 2.93 4.09 -11.33
N VAL A 105 4.13 3.60 -11.60
CA VAL A 105 4.40 2.61 -12.66
C VAL A 105 5.26 1.48 -12.10
N GLY A 106 4.72 0.27 -12.07
CA GLY A 106 5.46 -0.93 -11.64
C GLY A 106 6.04 -0.82 -10.22
N GLY A 107 5.30 -0.23 -9.28
CA GLY A 107 5.75 -0.03 -7.90
C GLY A 107 6.76 1.11 -7.70
N ARG A 108 7.04 1.89 -8.76
CA ARG A 108 7.98 3.03 -8.74
C ARG A 108 7.26 4.32 -9.05
N ILE A 109 7.84 5.43 -8.61
CA ILE A 109 7.37 6.77 -8.93
C ILE A 109 8.17 7.32 -10.11
N ILE A 110 7.45 7.69 -11.17
CA ILE A 110 7.99 8.42 -12.34
C ILE A 110 7.28 9.76 -12.37
N HIS A 111 7.94 10.80 -11.87
CA HIS A 111 7.33 12.13 -11.82
C HIS A 111 7.33 12.84 -13.17
N ASP A 112 6.38 13.75 -13.35
CA ASP A 112 6.33 14.67 -14.47
C ASP A 112 6.84 16.05 -14.02
N PRO A 113 7.89 16.62 -14.61
CA PRO A 113 8.42 17.92 -14.23
C PRO A 113 7.43 19.09 -14.43
N ARG A 114 6.30 18.84 -15.11
CA ARG A 114 5.20 19.79 -15.27
C ARG A 114 4.19 19.73 -14.12
N VAL A 115 4.21 18.66 -13.31
CA VAL A 115 3.29 18.43 -12.17
C VAL A 115 4.08 18.65 -10.88
N THR A 116 4.51 19.87 -10.70
CA THR A 116 5.28 20.33 -9.53
C THR A 116 4.73 21.67 -9.06
N ILE A 117 5.01 22.05 -7.83
CA ILE A 117 4.56 23.30 -7.22
C ILE A 117 5.74 24.10 -6.66
N LYS A 118 5.51 25.38 -6.39
CA LYS A 118 6.52 26.26 -5.77
C LYS A 118 6.87 25.78 -4.37
N ALA A 119 8.10 26.03 -3.92
CA ALA A 119 8.57 25.66 -2.58
C ALA A 119 7.68 26.23 -1.47
N ALA A 120 7.20 27.48 -1.60
CA ALA A 120 6.31 28.09 -0.62
C ALA A 120 4.95 27.35 -0.50
N ASP A 121 4.39 26.84 -1.61
CA ASP A 121 3.18 26.02 -1.58
C ASP A 121 3.45 24.64 -1.01
N ALA A 122 4.61 24.05 -1.30
CA ALA A 122 5.05 22.80 -0.72
C ALA A 122 5.21 22.89 0.79
N GLU A 123 5.75 23.99 1.31
CA GLU A 123 5.85 24.25 2.75
C GLU A 123 4.47 24.36 3.40
N ARG A 124 3.55 25.08 2.79
CA ARG A 124 2.13 25.18 3.23
C ARG A 124 1.43 23.80 3.23
N LEU A 125 1.79 22.93 2.31
CA LEU A 125 1.25 21.58 2.16
C LEU A 125 2.15 20.48 2.78
N SER A 126 3.03 20.85 3.71
CA SER A 126 3.99 19.93 4.34
C SER A 126 3.36 18.71 5.02
N ALA A 127 2.09 18.80 5.45
CA ALA A 127 1.33 17.67 5.98
C ALA A 127 1.16 16.51 4.96
N TYR A 128 1.33 16.79 3.67
CA TYR A 128 1.24 15.80 2.57
C TYR A 128 2.60 15.34 2.09
N ALA A 129 3.68 15.72 2.79
CA ALA A 129 5.04 15.36 2.42
C ALA A 129 5.30 13.86 2.61
N LEU A 130 5.88 13.25 1.59
CA LEU A 130 6.26 11.86 1.56
C LEU A 130 7.58 11.64 2.29
N SER A 131 7.65 10.52 3.01
CA SER A 131 8.86 10.08 3.71
C SER A 131 9.34 8.75 3.16
N VAL A 132 10.64 8.50 3.28
CA VAL A 132 11.23 7.19 2.90
C VAL A 132 10.49 6.07 3.63
N GLY A 133 10.05 5.06 2.88
CA GLY A 133 9.28 3.94 3.41
C GLY A 133 7.77 4.07 3.26
N ASP A 134 7.24 5.24 2.96
CA ASP A 134 5.83 5.40 2.63
C ASP A 134 5.46 4.64 1.35
N MET A 135 4.19 4.28 1.22
CA MET A 135 3.57 3.83 -0.03
C MET A 135 2.57 4.88 -0.50
N VAL A 136 2.65 5.26 -1.76
CA VAL A 136 1.62 6.06 -2.41
C VAL A 136 0.63 5.14 -3.11
N LEU A 137 -0.67 5.38 -2.95
CA LEU A 137 -1.76 4.56 -3.47
C LEU A 137 -2.69 5.40 -4.34
N ALA A 138 -3.08 4.87 -5.49
CA ALA A 138 -4.09 5.48 -6.34
C ALA A 138 -5.49 5.27 -5.73
N ARG A 139 -6.21 6.38 -5.53
CA ARG A 139 -7.62 6.35 -5.09
C ARG A 139 -8.61 6.52 -6.26
N ARG A 140 -8.12 6.88 -7.44
CA ARG A 140 -8.90 7.10 -8.67
C ARG A 140 -8.24 6.39 -9.85
N GLY A 141 -9.01 6.08 -10.87
CA GLY A 141 -8.57 5.32 -12.02
C GLY A 141 -8.31 3.86 -11.64
N GLU A 142 -7.10 3.39 -11.74
CA GLU A 142 -6.72 2.05 -11.30
C GLU A 142 -6.53 2.02 -9.77
N VAL A 143 -7.65 1.82 -9.07
CA VAL A 143 -7.71 1.77 -7.60
C VAL A 143 -6.77 0.69 -7.06
N GLY A 144 -5.97 1.05 -6.05
CA GLY A 144 -4.99 0.16 -5.44
C GLY A 144 -3.66 0.05 -6.19
N ARG A 145 -3.47 0.74 -7.34
CA ARG A 145 -2.13 0.94 -7.90
C ARG A 145 -1.27 1.67 -6.89
N PHE A 146 -0.03 1.27 -6.75
CA PHE A 146 0.86 1.84 -5.74
C PHE A 146 2.28 2.04 -6.25
N ALA A 147 3.04 2.82 -5.50
CA ALA A 147 4.48 2.96 -5.63
C ALA A 147 5.13 3.17 -4.26
N TYR A 148 6.37 2.71 -4.12
CA TYR A 148 7.17 2.93 -2.91
C TYR A 148 7.91 4.25 -2.98
N VAL A 149 7.95 4.94 -1.83
CA VAL A 149 8.76 6.15 -1.65
C VAL A 149 10.16 5.75 -1.22
N THR A 150 11.15 6.17 -2.02
CA THR A 150 12.58 5.95 -1.76
C THR A 150 13.23 7.25 -1.28
N GLN A 151 14.56 7.26 -1.13
CA GLN A 151 15.29 8.46 -0.77
C GLN A 151 15.16 9.56 -1.83
N GLN A 152 14.95 9.20 -3.09
CA GLN A 152 14.78 10.16 -4.20
C GLN A 152 13.52 11.00 -4.03
N GLU A 153 12.42 10.37 -3.58
CA GLU A 153 11.11 11.01 -3.46
C GLU A 153 10.87 11.62 -2.06
N HIS A 154 11.83 11.54 -1.16
CA HIS A 154 11.71 12.14 0.17
C HIS A 154 11.45 13.64 0.08
N GLY A 155 10.40 14.11 0.74
CA GLY A 155 9.98 15.51 0.72
C GLY A 155 9.10 15.90 -0.49
N TRP A 156 8.87 15.01 -1.45
CA TRP A 156 7.85 15.22 -2.49
C TRP A 156 6.46 15.13 -1.86
N LEU A 157 5.43 15.55 -2.58
CA LEU A 157 4.09 15.62 -2.03
C LEU A 157 3.16 14.54 -2.62
N CYS A 158 2.30 14.00 -1.77
CA CYS A 158 1.17 13.20 -2.22
C CYS A 158 0.19 14.08 -3.00
N GLY A 159 -0.21 13.64 -4.19
CA GLY A 159 -1.12 14.39 -5.08
C GLY A 159 -2.60 14.12 -4.80
N THR A 160 -3.45 14.93 -5.42
CA THR A 160 -4.90 14.98 -5.19
C THR A 160 -5.63 13.65 -5.42
N GLY A 161 -5.19 12.85 -6.39
CA GLY A 161 -5.80 11.55 -6.73
C GLY A 161 -5.24 10.38 -5.95
N SER A 162 -4.40 10.62 -4.94
CA SER A 162 -3.62 9.63 -4.24
C SER A 162 -3.87 9.65 -2.73
N PHE A 163 -3.52 8.53 -2.09
CA PHE A 163 -3.22 8.45 -0.67
C PHE A 163 -1.72 8.24 -0.49
N PHE A 164 -1.20 8.53 0.69
CA PHE A 164 -0.02 7.84 1.18
C PHE A 164 -0.33 7.04 2.44
N VAL A 165 0.36 5.93 2.57
CA VAL A 165 0.33 5.05 3.75
C VAL A 165 1.71 5.05 4.37
N ARG A 166 1.77 5.30 5.66
CA ARG A 166 2.96 5.11 6.50
C ARG A 166 2.76 3.91 7.40
N LEU A 167 3.77 3.07 7.48
CA LEU A 167 3.71 1.85 8.29
C LEU A 167 4.52 2.01 9.58
N TYR A 168 4.17 1.21 10.59
CA TYR A 168 5.03 1.02 11.75
C TYR A 168 6.35 0.38 11.32
N SER A 169 7.42 0.64 12.07
CA SER A 169 8.78 0.17 11.73
C SER A 169 8.91 -1.35 11.66
N GLN A 170 8.02 -2.08 12.33
CA GLN A 170 8.00 -3.55 12.35
C GLN A 170 7.27 -4.15 11.13
N CYS A 171 6.54 -3.35 10.35
CA CYS A 171 5.74 -3.83 9.23
C CYS A 171 6.59 -4.06 7.98
N ASN A 172 6.24 -5.08 7.21
CA ASN A 172 6.86 -5.39 5.92
C ASN A 172 6.04 -4.74 4.78
N ARG A 173 6.56 -3.64 4.22
CA ARG A 173 5.90 -2.91 3.13
C ARG A 173 5.89 -3.68 1.82
N GLU A 174 6.90 -4.51 1.57
CA GLU A 174 7.01 -5.33 0.37
C GLU A 174 5.90 -6.39 0.36
N TYR A 175 5.60 -7.00 1.51
CA TYR A 175 4.47 -7.91 1.64
C TYR A 175 3.13 -7.18 1.45
N LEU A 176 2.97 -5.98 2.02
CA LEU A 176 1.79 -5.15 1.76
C LEU A 176 1.62 -4.87 0.27
N GLY A 177 2.70 -4.59 -0.45
CA GLY A 177 2.69 -4.41 -1.90
C GLY A 177 2.20 -5.64 -2.66
N LEU A 178 2.49 -6.87 -2.19
CA LEU A 178 1.94 -8.09 -2.79
C LEU A 178 0.42 -8.15 -2.62
N ILE A 179 -0.11 -7.76 -1.45
CA ILE A 179 -1.56 -7.71 -1.21
C ILE A 179 -2.22 -6.72 -2.17
N PHE A 180 -1.68 -5.51 -2.33
CA PHE A 180 -2.19 -4.52 -3.30
C PHE A 180 -2.00 -4.93 -4.77
N SER A 181 -1.09 -5.87 -5.05
CA SER A 181 -0.91 -6.45 -6.38
C SER A 181 -1.91 -7.58 -6.68
N ASP A 182 -2.50 -8.21 -5.67
CA ASP A 182 -3.51 -9.26 -5.86
C ASP A 182 -4.80 -8.68 -6.46
N VAL A 183 -5.22 -9.24 -7.59
CA VAL A 183 -6.38 -8.75 -8.35
C VAL A 183 -7.67 -8.81 -7.53
N ARG A 184 -7.83 -9.82 -6.65
CA ARG A 184 -9.04 -10.00 -5.83
C ARG A 184 -9.12 -8.94 -4.74
N PHE A 185 -7.99 -8.61 -4.10
CA PHE A 185 -7.95 -7.51 -3.13
C PHE A 185 -8.33 -6.19 -3.79
N ARG A 186 -7.79 -5.88 -4.97
CA ARG A 186 -8.15 -4.68 -5.73
C ARG A 186 -9.61 -4.68 -6.17
N GLN A 187 -10.14 -5.82 -6.61
CA GLN A 187 -11.56 -5.96 -6.97
C GLN A 187 -12.47 -5.73 -5.75
N HIS A 188 -12.10 -6.22 -4.58
CA HIS A 188 -12.82 -5.95 -3.33
C HIS A 188 -12.85 -4.44 -3.03
N LEU A 189 -11.72 -3.74 -3.07
CA LEU A 189 -11.65 -2.30 -2.88
C LEU A 189 -12.50 -1.53 -3.92
N GLN A 190 -12.54 -2.00 -5.15
CA GLN A 190 -13.36 -1.42 -6.23
C GLN A 190 -14.84 -1.69 -6.01
N GLY A 191 -15.22 -2.91 -5.63
CA GLY A 191 -16.61 -3.31 -5.36
C GLY A 191 -17.24 -2.47 -4.25
N GLU A 192 -16.54 -2.27 -3.16
CA GLU A 192 -16.97 -1.40 -2.05
C GLU A 192 -17.07 0.09 -2.44
N SER A 193 -16.40 0.48 -3.53
CA SER A 193 -16.43 1.85 -4.06
C SER A 193 -17.59 2.13 -5.03
N VAL A 194 -18.40 1.11 -5.38
CA VAL A 194 -19.52 1.21 -6.31
C VAL A 194 -20.69 1.94 -5.64
N GLY A 195 -21.16 3.00 -6.28
CA GLY A 195 -22.27 3.85 -5.80
C GLY A 195 -22.03 5.34 -6.00
N THR A 196 -20.82 5.70 -6.45
CA THR A 196 -20.49 7.06 -6.89
C THR A 196 -20.25 7.07 -8.41
N THR A 197 -20.55 8.17 -9.07
CA THR A 197 -20.42 8.36 -10.53
C THR A 197 -18.99 8.16 -11.06
N MET A 198 -18.01 8.04 -10.16
CA MET A 198 -16.61 7.67 -10.45
C MET A 198 -16.11 6.75 -9.34
N THR A 199 -15.52 5.63 -9.71
CA THR A 199 -14.83 4.73 -8.76
C THR A 199 -13.78 5.53 -8.00
N ASN A 200 -14.04 5.80 -6.75
CA ASN A 200 -13.19 6.64 -5.90
C ASN A 200 -13.03 5.98 -4.54
N LEU A 201 -11.88 5.37 -4.33
CA LEU A 201 -11.53 4.79 -3.04
C LEU A 201 -11.45 5.90 -1.98
N ASN A 202 -12.20 5.74 -0.89
CA ASN A 202 -12.11 6.62 0.27
C ASN A 202 -11.36 5.95 1.42
N GLN A 203 -10.92 6.75 2.40
CA GLN A 203 -10.15 6.24 3.54
C GLN A 203 -10.92 5.17 4.32
N ARG A 204 -12.22 5.34 4.52
CA ARG A 204 -13.05 4.39 5.28
C ARG A 204 -13.03 3.00 4.66
N ILE A 205 -13.18 2.90 3.34
CA ILE A 205 -13.13 1.61 2.63
C ILE A 205 -11.76 0.97 2.82
N LEU A 206 -10.67 1.74 2.61
CA LEU A 206 -9.32 1.22 2.73
C LEU A 206 -8.99 0.80 4.17
N LEU A 207 -9.33 1.61 5.18
CA LEU A 207 -9.05 1.29 6.58
C LEU A 207 -9.81 0.06 7.07
N ASN A 208 -11.01 -0.20 6.54
CA ASN A 208 -11.80 -1.39 6.88
C ASN A 208 -11.39 -2.65 6.11
N ALA A 209 -10.62 -2.53 5.03
CA ALA A 209 -10.19 -3.69 4.26
C ALA A 209 -9.34 -4.66 5.10
N LEU A 210 -9.55 -5.96 4.86
CA LEU A 210 -8.87 -7.03 5.60
C LEU A 210 -7.57 -7.46 4.93
N LEU A 211 -6.53 -7.56 5.73
CA LEU A 211 -5.23 -8.11 5.35
C LEU A 211 -5.07 -9.50 5.97
N ALA A 212 -4.70 -10.49 5.17
CA ALA A 212 -4.22 -11.78 5.66
C ALA A 212 -2.74 -11.61 6.04
N LEU A 213 -2.44 -11.62 7.33
CA LEU A 213 -1.11 -11.30 7.86
C LEU A 213 -0.39 -12.56 8.34
N PRO A 214 0.69 -13.01 7.66
CA PRO A 214 1.55 -14.09 8.10
C PRO A 214 2.52 -13.67 9.20
N PRO A 215 3.18 -14.64 9.87
CA PRO A 215 4.40 -14.39 10.63
C PRO A 215 5.40 -13.54 9.85
N LEU A 216 6.10 -12.61 10.52
CA LEU A 216 7.00 -11.67 9.86
C LEU A 216 8.11 -12.36 9.05
N ALA A 217 8.65 -13.47 9.56
CA ALA A 217 9.64 -14.26 8.85
C ALA A 217 9.05 -14.90 7.58
N GLU A 218 7.80 -15.36 7.64
CA GLU A 218 7.09 -15.91 6.48
C GLU A 218 6.79 -14.83 5.44
N GLN A 219 6.41 -13.59 5.86
CA GLN A 219 6.27 -12.46 4.92
C GLN A 219 7.52 -12.29 4.06
N SER A 220 8.70 -12.33 4.67
CA SER A 220 9.97 -12.19 3.96
C SER A 220 10.24 -13.35 3.00
N ARG A 221 9.93 -14.59 3.39
CA ARG A 221 10.03 -15.77 2.51
C ARG A 221 9.07 -15.68 1.33
N ILE A 222 7.83 -15.23 1.57
CA ILE A 222 6.81 -15.02 0.52
C ILE A 222 7.31 -13.99 -0.48
N VAL A 223 7.77 -12.82 -0.03
CA VAL A 223 8.29 -11.75 -0.90
C VAL A 223 9.43 -12.27 -1.77
N THR A 224 10.44 -12.90 -1.16
CA THR A 224 11.57 -13.49 -1.89
C THR A 224 11.13 -14.51 -2.93
N ARG A 225 10.16 -15.38 -2.58
CA ARG A 225 9.65 -16.41 -3.48
C ARG A 225 8.88 -15.81 -4.65
N VAL A 226 8.02 -14.82 -4.39
CA VAL A 226 7.28 -14.09 -5.44
C VAL A 226 8.24 -13.41 -6.40
N GLU A 227 9.23 -12.68 -5.90
CA GLU A 227 10.23 -12.03 -6.76
C GLU A 227 10.99 -13.01 -7.65
N ALA A 228 11.38 -14.16 -7.11
CA ALA A 228 12.04 -15.20 -7.88
C ALA A 228 11.15 -15.75 -9.00
N LEU A 229 9.87 -16.02 -8.71
CA LEU A 229 8.91 -16.51 -9.69
C LEU A 229 8.55 -15.46 -10.74
N MET A 230 8.44 -14.18 -10.37
CA MET A 230 8.19 -13.09 -11.32
C MET A 230 9.36 -12.94 -12.30
N ARG A 231 10.62 -13.01 -11.82
CA ARG A 231 11.80 -13.02 -12.71
C ARG A 231 11.79 -14.19 -13.70
N LEU A 232 11.34 -15.38 -13.28
CA LEU A 232 11.20 -16.52 -14.19
C LEU A 232 10.12 -16.27 -15.25
N CYS A 233 8.98 -15.67 -14.85
CA CYS A 233 7.94 -15.27 -15.80
C CYS A 233 8.47 -14.29 -16.85
N ASP A 234 9.24 -13.27 -16.40
CA ASP A 234 9.85 -12.27 -17.30
C ASP A 234 10.83 -12.95 -18.30
N ALA A 235 11.65 -13.86 -17.82
CA ALA A 235 12.60 -14.60 -18.67
C ALA A 235 11.90 -15.50 -19.72
N LEU A 236 10.81 -16.16 -19.31
CA LEU A 236 10.02 -17.01 -20.22
C LEU A 236 9.30 -16.19 -21.28
N GLU A 237 8.72 -15.05 -20.92
CA GLU A 237 8.07 -14.14 -21.87
C GLU A 237 9.07 -13.57 -22.88
N ALA A 238 10.25 -13.15 -22.40
CA ALA A 238 11.31 -12.64 -23.27
C ALA A 238 11.78 -13.72 -24.28
N LYS A 239 11.94 -14.97 -23.82
CA LYS A 239 12.30 -16.10 -24.70
C LYS A 239 11.21 -16.39 -25.73
N GLY A 240 9.95 -16.45 -25.31
CA GLY A 240 8.83 -16.68 -26.23
C GLY A 240 8.68 -15.59 -27.29
N GLN A 241 8.95 -14.32 -26.95
CA GLN A 241 8.95 -13.22 -27.92
C GLN A 241 10.08 -13.36 -28.95
N LEU A 242 11.28 -13.82 -28.55
CA LEU A 242 12.40 -14.06 -29.45
C LEU A 242 12.12 -15.23 -30.42
N GLU A 243 11.50 -16.30 -29.94
CA GLU A 243 11.11 -17.47 -30.77
C GLU A 243 9.99 -17.13 -31.76
N ALA A 244 9.07 -16.24 -31.39
CA ALA A 244 7.97 -15.82 -32.27
C ALA A 244 8.41 -14.79 -33.34
N ALA A 245 9.59 -14.18 -33.21
CA ALA A 245 10.13 -13.21 -34.14
C ALA A 245 11.08 -13.84 -35.20
N GLN A 246 11.36 -15.14 -35.09
CA GLN A 246 12.12 -15.95 -36.06
C GLN A 246 11.20 -16.69 -37.02
#